data_84e82a1c43c168996fddd577e7047e1f
#
_entry.id   84e82a1c43c168996fddd577e7047e1f
#
_cell.length_a   1.000
_cell.length_b   1.000
_cell.length_c   1.000
_cell.angle_alpha   90.00
_cell.angle_beta   90.00
_cell.angle_gamma   90.00
#
_symmetry.space_group_name_H-M   'P 1'
#
loop_
_entity.id
_entity.type
_entity.pdbx_description
1 polymer ?
#
loop_
_entity_poly.entity_id
_entity_poly.type
_entity_poly.pdbx_seq_one_letter_code
_entity_poly.pdbx_strand_id
1 'polypeptide(L)'
;TIIKKIESTNTFEDLLDYLKAQLSDLFAQYRMNENVANVLEVIGRDYQKDLSLKDISKELYINPVYLGQLIKRETNSTFAELLNKQRIKAAQQLLLAKNDSIEDVCYAVGYSNVGYFYKVFRKLCGKSPKAYRKQVE
;
A
#
# COMPACT_ATOMS: atom_id res chain seq x y z
N THR A 1 -5.90 20.38 30.54
CA THR A 1 -5.54 19.08 31.13
C THR A 1 -6.81 18.30 31.51
N ILE A 2 -6.70 17.00 31.66
CA ILE A 2 -7.80 16.13 32.08
C ILE A 2 -8.28 16.52 33.46
N ILE A 3 -7.38 16.85 34.37
CA ILE A 3 -7.70 17.27 35.74
C ILE A 3 -8.56 18.52 35.73
N LYS A 4 -8.19 19.55 34.97
CA LYS A 4 -9.00 20.77 34.85
C LYS A 4 -10.35 20.49 34.24
N LYS A 5 -10.44 19.57 33.28
CA LYS A 5 -11.68 19.17 32.63
C LYS A 5 -12.61 18.48 33.66
N ILE A 6 -12.07 17.59 34.47
CA ILE A 6 -12.82 16.93 35.56
C ILE A 6 -13.34 17.93 36.56
N GLU A 7 -12.50 18.90 37.00
CA GLU A 7 -12.89 19.95 37.94
C GLU A 7 -13.99 20.87 37.38
N SER A 8 -13.98 21.09 36.05
CA SER A 8 -14.96 21.95 35.38
C SER A 8 -16.26 21.26 35.02
N THR A 9 -16.30 19.92 35.04
CA THR A 9 -17.54 19.17 34.76
C THR A 9 -18.38 19.02 35.99
N ASN A 10 -19.66 19.42 35.89
CA ASN A 10 -20.58 19.36 37.00
C ASN A 10 -21.25 18.00 37.19
N THR A 11 -21.10 17.10 36.21
CA THR A 11 -21.73 15.78 36.23
C THR A 11 -20.79 14.71 35.67
N PHE A 12 -20.99 13.50 36.15
CA PHE A 12 -20.31 12.31 35.63
C PHE A 12 -20.67 12.07 34.17
N GLU A 13 -21.88 12.43 33.73
CA GLU A 13 -22.32 12.30 32.35
C GLU A 13 -21.48 13.13 31.37
N ASP A 14 -21.13 14.35 31.76
CA ASP A 14 -20.28 15.23 30.92
C ASP A 14 -18.92 14.60 30.69
N LEU A 15 -18.34 13.99 31.70
CA LEU A 15 -17.07 13.29 31.59
C LEU A 15 -17.17 12.07 30.67
N LEU A 16 -18.24 11.28 30.77
CA LEU A 16 -18.48 10.14 29.91
C LEU A 16 -18.63 10.56 28.45
N ASP A 17 -19.36 11.62 28.17
CA ASP A 17 -19.55 12.14 26.82
C ASP A 17 -18.22 12.57 26.20
N TYR A 18 -17.38 13.24 26.98
CA TYR A 18 -16.04 13.63 26.54
C TYR A 18 -15.19 12.42 26.19
N LEU A 19 -15.17 11.39 27.03
CA LEU A 19 -14.40 10.17 26.80
C LEU A 19 -14.90 9.40 25.57
N LYS A 20 -16.20 9.33 25.39
CA LYS A 20 -16.81 8.68 24.20
C LYS A 20 -16.39 9.37 22.92
N ALA A 21 -16.35 10.72 22.91
CA ALA A 21 -15.93 11.48 21.75
C ALA A 21 -14.46 11.19 21.40
N GLN A 22 -13.58 11.13 22.41
CA GLN A 22 -12.17 10.78 22.20
C GLN A 22 -11.99 9.38 21.65
N LEU A 23 -12.73 8.40 22.17
CA LEU A 23 -12.68 7.03 21.69
C LEU A 23 -13.19 6.89 20.26
N SER A 24 -14.28 7.61 19.92
CA SER A 24 -14.81 7.60 18.56
C SER A 24 -13.80 8.08 17.54
N ASP A 25 -13.07 9.16 17.84
CA ASP A 25 -12.02 9.68 16.97
C ASP A 25 -10.88 8.68 16.80
N LEU A 26 -10.45 8.03 17.89
CA LEU A 26 -9.42 7.00 17.85
C LEU A 26 -9.83 5.81 16.98
N PHE A 27 -11.05 5.33 17.12
CA PHE A 27 -11.57 4.21 16.32
C PHE A 27 -11.67 4.58 14.84
N ALA A 28 -12.06 5.81 14.52
CA ALA A 28 -12.13 6.28 13.15
C ALA A 28 -10.74 6.28 12.50
N GLN A 29 -9.72 6.78 13.20
CA GLN A 29 -8.33 6.77 12.73
C GLN A 29 -7.82 5.35 12.56
N TYR A 30 -8.10 4.46 13.50
CA TYR A 30 -7.67 3.07 13.44
C TYR A 30 -8.28 2.36 12.22
N ARG A 31 -9.57 2.57 11.94
CA ARG A 31 -10.24 1.96 10.78
C ARG A 31 -9.64 2.43 9.46
N MET A 32 -9.28 3.72 9.36
CA MET A 32 -8.65 4.25 8.16
C MET A 32 -7.29 3.59 7.94
N ASN A 33 -6.47 3.49 8.98
CA ASN A 33 -5.18 2.80 8.92
C ASN A 33 -5.34 1.32 8.60
N GLU A 34 -6.37 0.69 9.12
CA GLU A 34 -6.66 -0.72 8.87
C GLU A 34 -6.97 -0.98 7.40
N ASN A 35 -7.77 -0.13 6.75
CA ASN A 35 -8.07 -0.28 5.32
C ASN A 35 -6.81 -0.19 4.47
N VAL A 36 -5.94 0.78 4.75
CA VAL A 36 -4.67 0.92 4.04
C VAL A 36 -3.76 -0.27 4.33
N ALA A 37 -3.69 -0.72 5.57
CA ALA A 37 -2.90 -1.89 5.95
C ALA A 37 -3.38 -3.14 5.20
N ASN A 38 -4.69 -3.32 5.04
CA ASN A 38 -5.26 -4.43 4.28
C ASN A 38 -4.85 -4.38 2.81
N VAL A 39 -4.84 -3.18 2.19
CA VAL A 39 -4.39 -3.01 0.80
C VAL A 39 -2.91 -3.37 0.68
N LEU A 40 -2.08 -2.89 1.59
CA LEU A 40 -0.64 -3.20 1.57
C LEU A 40 -0.38 -4.69 1.75
N GLU A 41 -1.16 -5.36 2.58
CA GLU A 41 -1.07 -6.81 2.77
C GLU A 41 -1.43 -7.56 1.49
N VAL A 42 -2.51 -7.16 0.80
CA VAL A 42 -2.91 -7.78 -0.47
C VAL A 42 -1.82 -7.58 -1.52
N ILE A 43 -1.25 -6.39 -1.63
CA ILE A 43 -0.16 -6.12 -2.57
C ILE A 43 1.04 -7.02 -2.27
N GLY A 44 1.45 -7.12 -1.01
CA GLY A 44 2.59 -7.95 -0.61
C GLY A 44 2.40 -9.43 -0.86
N ARG A 45 1.17 -9.91 -0.72
CA ARG A 45 0.83 -11.33 -0.89
C ARG A 45 0.56 -11.69 -2.35
N ASP A 46 -0.17 -10.83 -3.07
CA ASP A 46 -0.78 -11.17 -4.37
C ASP A 46 -0.28 -10.30 -5.53
N TYR A 47 0.89 -9.67 -5.42
CA TYR A 47 1.40 -8.76 -6.44
C TYR A 47 1.56 -9.43 -7.81
N GLN A 48 1.73 -10.75 -7.87
CA GLN A 48 1.86 -11.51 -9.12
C GLN A 48 0.54 -11.62 -9.88
N LYS A 49 -0.57 -11.39 -9.21
CA LYS A 49 -1.91 -11.49 -9.78
C LYS A 49 -2.34 -10.18 -10.42
N ASP A 50 -3.39 -10.25 -11.21
CA ASP A 50 -4.01 -9.05 -11.79
C ASP A 50 -4.83 -8.34 -10.72
N LEU A 51 -4.18 -7.43 -9.98
CA LEU A 51 -4.80 -6.69 -8.90
C LEU A 51 -5.34 -5.36 -9.40
N SER A 52 -6.56 -5.01 -8.98
CA SER A 52 -7.12 -3.68 -9.20
C SER A 52 -7.65 -3.11 -7.90
N LEU A 53 -7.56 -1.79 -7.76
CA LEU A 53 -8.11 -1.10 -6.59
C LEU A 53 -9.63 -1.27 -6.51
N LYS A 54 -10.29 -1.33 -7.67
CA LYS A 54 -11.74 -1.55 -7.76
C LYS A 54 -12.14 -2.87 -7.12
N ASP A 55 -11.42 -3.95 -7.42
CA ASP A 55 -11.73 -5.27 -6.88
C ASP A 55 -11.45 -5.33 -5.38
N ILE A 56 -10.34 -4.76 -4.93
CA ILE A 56 -9.98 -4.71 -3.51
C ILE A 56 -11.03 -3.90 -2.74
N SER A 57 -11.47 -2.77 -3.29
CA SER A 57 -12.47 -1.93 -2.65
C SER A 57 -13.82 -2.63 -2.49
N LYS A 58 -14.19 -3.51 -3.43
CA LYS A 58 -15.39 -4.34 -3.31
C LYS A 58 -15.30 -5.30 -2.14
N GLU A 59 -14.15 -5.96 -1.98
CA GLU A 59 -13.92 -6.89 -0.87
C GLU A 59 -13.96 -6.18 0.48
N LEU A 60 -13.49 -4.94 0.55
CA LEU A 60 -13.44 -4.15 1.78
C LEU A 60 -14.72 -3.35 2.03
N TYR A 61 -15.70 -3.41 1.11
CA TYR A 61 -16.96 -2.65 1.20
C TYR A 61 -16.72 -1.15 1.31
N ILE A 62 -15.77 -0.61 0.55
CA ILE A 62 -15.41 0.80 0.57
C ILE A 62 -15.41 1.35 -0.87
N ASN A 63 -15.72 2.63 -1.01
CA ASN A 63 -15.71 3.29 -2.32
C ASN A 63 -14.27 3.34 -2.85
N PRO A 64 -14.03 2.95 -4.14
CA PRO A 64 -12.66 2.90 -4.67
C PRO A 64 -12.00 4.28 -4.77
N VAL A 65 -12.73 5.34 -5.06
CA VAL A 65 -12.18 6.70 -5.09
C VAL A 65 -11.72 7.12 -3.70
N TYR A 66 -12.55 6.87 -2.69
CA TYR A 66 -12.20 7.17 -1.30
C TYR A 66 -11.00 6.36 -0.84
N LEU A 67 -10.96 5.07 -1.16
CA LEU A 67 -9.82 4.20 -0.82
C LEU A 67 -8.53 4.70 -1.47
N GLY A 68 -8.58 5.12 -2.73
CA GLY A 68 -7.43 5.68 -3.43
C GLY A 68 -6.91 6.95 -2.77
N GLN A 69 -7.81 7.84 -2.36
CA GLN A 69 -7.43 9.06 -1.63
C GLN A 69 -6.80 8.74 -0.28
N LEU A 70 -7.33 7.76 0.42
CA LEU A 70 -6.83 7.32 1.71
C LEU A 70 -5.41 6.76 1.59
N ILE A 71 -5.18 5.91 0.59
CA ILE A 71 -3.85 5.35 0.29
C ILE A 71 -2.85 6.48 0.01
N LYS A 72 -3.21 7.43 -0.85
CA LYS A 72 -2.33 8.55 -1.20
C LYS A 72 -2.00 9.41 0.02
N ARG A 73 -2.99 9.66 0.87
CA ARG A 73 -2.79 10.46 2.09
C ARG A 73 -1.85 9.78 3.08
N GLU A 74 -1.98 8.47 3.28
CA GLU A 74 -1.21 7.75 4.29
C GLU A 74 0.15 7.27 3.80
N THR A 75 0.28 6.91 2.52
CA THR A 75 1.53 6.36 1.98
C THR A 75 2.28 7.33 1.07
N ASN A 76 1.67 8.46 0.73
CA ASN A 76 2.19 9.42 -0.24
C ASN A 76 2.39 8.83 -1.64
N SER A 77 1.76 7.70 -1.91
CA SER A 77 1.84 6.98 -3.19
C SER A 77 0.46 6.53 -3.64
N THR A 78 0.28 6.36 -4.94
CA THR A 78 -0.94 5.76 -5.48
C THR A 78 -0.88 4.24 -5.34
N PHE A 79 -2.03 3.58 -5.49
CA PHE A 79 -2.09 2.12 -5.52
C PHE A 79 -1.18 1.54 -6.61
N ALA A 80 -1.22 2.12 -7.81
CA ALA A 80 -0.39 1.67 -8.93
C ALA A 80 1.11 1.80 -8.61
N GLU A 81 1.52 2.89 -7.97
CA GLU A 81 2.91 3.09 -7.57
C GLU A 81 3.35 2.05 -6.53
N LEU A 82 2.50 1.76 -5.56
CA LEU A 82 2.80 0.75 -4.54
C LEU A 82 2.92 -0.65 -5.13
N LEU A 83 2.01 -1.00 -6.04
CA LEU A 83 2.04 -2.29 -6.72
C LEU A 83 3.29 -2.42 -7.58
N ASN A 84 3.64 -1.38 -8.34
CA ASN A 84 4.85 -1.37 -9.16
C ASN A 84 6.11 -1.51 -8.31
N LYS A 85 6.20 -0.80 -7.19
CA LYS A 85 7.34 -0.93 -6.27
C LYS A 85 7.52 -2.36 -5.78
N GLN A 86 6.43 -3.00 -5.41
CA GLN A 86 6.47 -4.40 -4.92
C GLN A 86 6.92 -5.35 -6.04
N ARG A 87 6.37 -5.20 -7.23
CA ARG A 87 6.72 -6.04 -8.39
C ARG A 87 8.18 -5.85 -8.80
N ILE A 88 8.66 -4.63 -8.84
CA ILE A 88 10.04 -4.33 -9.21
C ILE A 88 11.02 -4.86 -8.16
N LYS A 89 10.68 -4.75 -6.88
CA LYS A 89 11.49 -5.33 -5.81
C LYS A 89 11.64 -6.85 -5.98
N ALA A 90 10.54 -7.53 -6.27
CA ALA A 90 10.56 -8.97 -6.56
C ALA A 90 11.37 -9.28 -7.81
N ALA A 91 11.24 -8.46 -8.88
CA ALA A 91 12.00 -8.63 -10.10
C ALA A 91 13.50 -8.50 -9.86
N GLN A 92 13.92 -7.54 -9.05
CA GLN A 92 15.34 -7.36 -8.68
C GLN A 92 15.90 -8.63 -8.03
N GLN A 93 15.15 -9.23 -7.12
CA GLN A 93 15.56 -10.46 -6.45
C GLN A 93 15.68 -11.63 -7.43
N LEU A 94 14.72 -11.78 -8.34
CA LEU A 94 14.75 -12.84 -9.35
C LEU A 94 15.88 -12.67 -10.35
N LEU A 95 16.17 -11.43 -10.76
CA LEU A 95 17.26 -11.12 -11.68
C LEU A 95 18.63 -11.51 -11.11
N LEU A 96 18.81 -11.36 -9.80
CA LEU A 96 20.06 -11.68 -9.12
C LEU A 96 20.17 -13.16 -8.72
N ALA A 97 19.04 -13.80 -8.42
CA ALA A 97 19.03 -15.16 -7.87
C ALA A 97 18.96 -16.24 -8.95
N LYS A 98 18.44 -15.94 -10.13
CA LYS A 98 18.17 -16.94 -11.18
C LYS A 98 18.66 -16.44 -12.53
N ASN A 99 18.88 -17.41 -13.46
CA ASN A 99 19.27 -17.13 -14.82
C ASN A 99 18.08 -17.08 -15.80
N ASP A 100 16.90 -16.84 -15.28
CA ASP A 100 15.69 -16.71 -16.11
C ASP A 100 15.82 -15.54 -17.08
N SER A 101 15.14 -15.63 -18.22
CA SER A 101 15.09 -14.51 -19.16
C SER A 101 14.42 -13.29 -18.51
N ILE A 102 14.73 -12.11 -19.02
CA ILE A 102 14.10 -10.87 -18.54
C ILE A 102 12.58 -10.95 -18.72
N GLU A 103 12.13 -11.53 -19.83
CA GLU A 103 10.69 -11.71 -20.11
C GLU A 103 10.02 -12.62 -19.08
N ASP A 104 10.67 -13.73 -18.74
CA ASP A 104 10.15 -14.65 -17.71
C ASP A 104 10.03 -13.96 -16.36
N VAL A 105 11.02 -13.14 -15.98
CA VAL A 105 10.97 -12.35 -14.75
C VAL A 105 9.79 -11.37 -14.80
N CYS A 106 9.60 -10.70 -15.94
CA CYS A 106 8.48 -9.78 -16.15
C CYS A 106 7.13 -10.45 -15.86
N TYR A 107 6.90 -11.62 -16.44
CA TYR A 107 5.64 -12.35 -16.26
C TYR A 107 5.51 -12.91 -14.84
N ALA A 108 6.60 -13.39 -14.27
CA ALA A 108 6.61 -13.97 -12.93
C ALA A 108 6.20 -12.96 -11.85
N VAL A 109 6.52 -11.67 -12.03
CA VAL A 109 6.18 -10.65 -11.04
C VAL A 109 4.84 -9.96 -11.32
N GLY A 110 4.13 -10.36 -12.37
CA GLY A 110 2.75 -9.93 -12.62
C GLY A 110 2.53 -8.98 -13.78
N TYR A 111 3.56 -8.64 -14.55
CA TYR A 111 3.39 -7.81 -15.73
C TYR A 111 3.04 -8.67 -16.95
N SER A 112 2.14 -8.17 -17.79
CA SER A 112 1.77 -8.81 -19.06
C SER A 112 2.44 -8.15 -20.27
N ASN A 113 2.96 -6.93 -20.09
CA ASN A 113 3.58 -6.15 -21.15
C ASN A 113 5.04 -5.90 -20.81
N VAL A 114 5.94 -6.47 -21.61
CA VAL A 114 7.38 -6.38 -21.38
C VAL A 114 7.88 -4.94 -21.53
N GLY A 115 7.37 -4.20 -22.51
CA GLY A 115 7.72 -2.79 -22.69
C GLY A 115 7.39 -1.93 -21.49
N TYR A 116 6.21 -2.13 -20.92
CA TYR A 116 5.80 -1.43 -19.70
C TYR A 116 6.69 -1.82 -18.51
N PHE A 117 7.02 -3.10 -18.38
CA PHE A 117 7.95 -3.57 -17.35
C PHE A 117 9.31 -2.87 -17.44
N TYR A 118 9.89 -2.79 -18.64
CA TYR A 118 11.15 -2.09 -18.85
C TYR A 118 11.07 -0.62 -18.43
N LYS A 119 9.98 0.03 -18.81
CA LYS A 119 9.76 1.45 -18.49
C LYS A 119 9.71 1.66 -16.98
N VAL A 120 8.92 0.86 -16.27
CA VAL A 120 8.76 0.95 -14.81
C VAL A 120 10.08 0.61 -14.11
N PHE A 121 10.76 -0.44 -14.56
CA PHE A 121 12.02 -0.87 -13.97
C PHE A 121 13.08 0.24 -14.06
N ARG A 122 13.25 0.84 -15.23
CA ARG A 122 14.19 1.95 -15.41
C ARG A 122 13.83 3.16 -14.55
N LYS A 123 12.55 3.46 -14.45
CA LYS A 123 12.08 4.59 -13.63
C LYS A 123 12.42 4.40 -12.16
N LEU A 124 12.22 3.21 -11.63
CA LEU A 124 12.42 2.91 -10.20
C LEU A 124 13.87 2.57 -9.86
N CYS A 125 14.59 1.94 -10.76
CA CYS A 125 15.96 1.46 -10.51
C CYS A 125 17.05 2.30 -11.18
N GLY A 126 16.69 3.17 -12.11
CA GLY A 126 17.66 3.97 -12.87
C GLY A 126 18.43 3.20 -13.93
N LYS A 127 18.19 1.90 -14.08
CA LYS A 127 18.89 1.02 -15.03
C LYS A 127 17.90 0.06 -15.67
N SER A 128 18.25 -0.50 -16.82
CA SER A 128 17.48 -1.58 -17.42
C SER A 128 17.61 -2.87 -16.61
N PRO A 129 16.68 -3.82 -16.73
CA PRO A 129 16.82 -5.11 -16.06
C PRO A 129 18.11 -5.85 -16.40
N LYS A 130 18.52 -5.79 -17.66
CA LYS A 130 19.76 -6.42 -18.13
C LYS A 130 20.99 -5.78 -17.48
N ALA A 131 21.04 -4.45 -17.44
CA ALA A 131 22.13 -3.72 -16.80
C ALA A 131 22.18 -3.98 -15.30
N TYR A 132 21.02 -4.07 -14.67
CA TYR A 132 20.92 -4.39 -13.25
C TYR A 132 21.50 -5.77 -12.93
N ARG A 133 21.18 -6.78 -13.75
CA ARG A 133 21.71 -8.13 -13.58
C ARG A 133 23.22 -8.16 -13.73
N LYS A 134 23.77 -7.46 -14.71
CA LYS A 134 25.23 -7.41 -14.95
C LYS A 134 26.01 -6.73 -13.83
N GLN A 135 25.37 -5.82 -13.10
CA GLN A 135 26.04 -5.07 -12.04
C GLN A 135 26.63 -5.96 -10.95
N VAL A 136 26.06 -7.16 -10.74
CA VAL A 136 26.45 -8.07 -9.66
C VAL A 136 27.36 -9.19 -10.15
N GLU A 137 27.44 -9.39 -11.46
CA GLU A 137 28.42 -10.28 -12.07
C GLU A 137 29.79 -9.58 -12.08
#